data_7598e82a9b8f61563eda8924969e2a94
#
_entry.id   7598e82a9b8f61563eda8924969e2a94
#
_cell.length_a   1.000
_cell.length_b   1.000
_cell.length_c   1.000
_cell.angle_alpha   90.00
_cell.angle_beta   90.00
_cell.angle_gamma   90.00
#
_symmetry.space_group_name_H-M   'P 1'
#
loop_
_entity.id
_entity.type
_entity.pdbx_description
1 polymer ?
#
loop_
_entity_poly.entity_id
_entity_poly.type
_entity_poly.pdbx_seq_one_letter_code
_entity_poly.pdbx_strand_id
1 'polypeptide(L)'
;ITSDGFIDRASVDMKSYFVSAGYYGENTLVKFITFGGTEKTYQAWNGVDIENQERTFNELGMYFDKNGNTRFYDNQTDNYNQTHYQLHWTQELNSKLNLNTALHYTRGLGYYEDYKTARKYKEYGLEPAIVDDITLKKTDLVRQKWLDNYFGGATFSLNWNANNLALTFGGAANKYYGDHYGKVLWVQ
;
A
#
# COMPACT_ATOMS: atom_id res chain seq x y z
N ILE A 1 -7.60 -14.58 -2.62
CA ILE A 1 -7.69 -15.02 -1.21
C ILE A 1 -8.74 -14.16 -0.55
N THR A 2 -9.72 -14.80 0.06
CA THR A 2 -10.77 -14.13 0.83
C THR A 2 -10.88 -14.83 2.18
N SER A 3 -10.98 -14.08 3.26
CA SER A 3 -11.14 -14.63 4.60
C SER A 3 -11.88 -13.64 5.49
N ASP A 4 -12.77 -14.18 6.30
CA ASP A 4 -13.34 -13.50 7.46
C ASP A 4 -12.42 -13.82 8.65
N GLY A 5 -11.90 -12.81 9.32
CA GLY A 5 -11.00 -13.01 10.46
C GLY A 5 -11.72 -13.54 11.69
N PHE A 6 -10.94 -14.02 12.67
CA PHE A 6 -11.47 -14.42 13.98
C PHE A 6 -12.01 -13.23 14.79
N ILE A 7 -11.43 -12.05 14.60
CA ILE A 7 -11.83 -10.81 15.27
C ILE A 7 -13.04 -10.23 14.54
N ASP A 8 -14.01 -9.70 15.31
CA ASP A 8 -15.23 -9.11 14.75
C ASP A 8 -14.94 -8.12 13.63
N ARG A 9 -15.61 -8.28 12.49
CA ARG A 9 -15.50 -7.47 11.27
C ARG A 9 -14.15 -7.56 10.55
N ALA A 10 -13.15 -8.27 11.11
CA ALA A 10 -11.88 -8.47 10.40
C ALA A 10 -12.14 -9.23 9.09
N SER A 11 -11.56 -8.76 8.02
CA SER A 11 -11.71 -9.38 6.70
C SER A 11 -10.52 -9.10 5.80
N VAL A 12 -10.29 -10.00 4.86
CA VAL A 12 -9.28 -9.89 3.83
C VAL A 12 -9.88 -10.27 2.48
N ASP A 13 -9.73 -9.43 1.47
CA ASP A 13 -9.94 -9.74 0.06
C ASP A 13 -8.70 -9.32 -0.73
N MET A 14 -7.98 -10.30 -1.26
CA MET A 14 -6.73 -10.09 -1.98
C MET A 14 -6.77 -10.79 -3.33
N LYS A 15 -6.30 -10.10 -4.37
CA LYS A 15 -6.10 -10.63 -5.72
C LYS A 15 -4.70 -10.31 -6.17
N SER A 16 -4.03 -11.27 -6.82
CA SER A 16 -2.69 -11.06 -7.35
C SER A 16 -2.52 -11.74 -8.70
N TYR A 17 -1.58 -11.24 -9.47
CA TYR A 17 -1.17 -11.82 -10.74
C TYR A 17 0.34 -11.79 -10.90
N PHE A 18 0.86 -12.66 -11.74
CA PHE A 18 2.24 -12.71 -12.17
C PHE A 18 2.29 -13.10 -13.65
N VAL A 19 3.03 -12.33 -14.44
CA VAL A 19 3.28 -12.61 -15.87
C VAL A 19 4.76 -12.41 -16.14
N SER A 20 5.36 -13.31 -16.89
CA SER A 20 6.73 -13.14 -17.39
C SER A 20 6.86 -13.62 -18.83
N ALA A 21 7.72 -12.93 -19.58
CA ALA A 21 8.11 -13.31 -20.93
C ALA A 21 9.62 -13.19 -21.06
N GLY A 22 10.23 -14.08 -21.83
CA GLY A 22 11.68 -14.08 -22.02
C GLY A 22 12.07 -14.39 -23.46
N TYR A 23 13.11 -13.68 -23.93
CA TYR A 23 13.80 -13.99 -25.16
C TYR A 23 15.20 -14.54 -24.82
N TYR A 24 15.54 -15.66 -25.39
CA TYR A 24 16.78 -16.40 -25.18
C TYR A 24 17.52 -16.51 -26.52
N GLY A 25 18.49 -15.60 -26.79
CA GLY A 25 19.40 -15.68 -27.89
C GLY A 25 20.70 -16.37 -27.49
N GLU A 26 21.65 -16.54 -28.43
CA GLU A 26 22.92 -17.20 -28.16
C GLU A 26 23.73 -16.50 -27.06
N ASN A 27 23.81 -15.16 -27.11
CA ASN A 27 24.58 -14.35 -26.17
C ASN A 27 23.74 -13.31 -25.45
N THR A 28 22.40 -13.36 -25.59
CA THR A 28 21.50 -12.35 -25.10
C THR A 28 20.29 -13.00 -24.40
N LEU A 29 20.00 -12.54 -23.19
CA LEU A 29 18.77 -12.85 -22.47
C LEU A 29 18.04 -11.54 -22.19
N VAL A 30 16.78 -11.45 -22.62
CA VAL A 30 15.89 -10.37 -22.23
C VAL A 30 14.68 -10.97 -21.52
N LYS A 31 14.37 -10.51 -20.32
CA LYS A 31 13.23 -11.00 -19.56
C LYS A 31 12.40 -9.83 -19.06
N PHE A 32 11.12 -9.82 -19.41
CA PHE A 32 10.11 -8.94 -18.84
C PHE A 32 9.32 -9.67 -17.75
N ILE A 33 9.09 -8.98 -16.65
CA ILE A 33 8.29 -9.50 -15.53
C ILE A 33 7.32 -8.40 -15.11
N THR A 34 6.05 -8.75 -14.93
CA THR A 34 5.09 -7.91 -14.26
C THR A 34 4.30 -8.72 -13.24
N PHE A 35 4.11 -8.16 -12.08
CA PHE A 35 3.29 -8.74 -11.03
C PHE A 35 2.67 -7.63 -10.20
N GLY A 36 1.56 -7.96 -9.55
CA GLY A 36 0.87 -7.01 -8.72
C GLY A 36 -0.35 -7.61 -8.08
N GLY A 37 -1.05 -6.77 -7.35
CA GLY A 37 -2.26 -7.18 -6.68
C GLY A 37 -3.02 -6.02 -6.08
N THR A 38 -4.23 -6.34 -5.69
CA THR A 38 -5.12 -5.49 -4.91
C THR A 38 -5.41 -6.15 -3.58
N GLU A 39 -5.52 -5.35 -2.55
CA GLU A 39 -6.02 -5.78 -1.26
C GLU A 39 -7.10 -4.83 -0.75
N LYS A 40 -8.10 -5.41 -0.11
CA LYS A 40 -9.03 -4.72 0.75
C LYS A 40 -9.08 -5.48 2.07
N THR A 41 -8.64 -4.84 3.14
CA THR A 41 -8.54 -5.47 4.44
C THR A 41 -9.20 -4.63 5.50
N TYR A 42 -10.02 -5.26 6.37
CA TYR A 42 -10.42 -4.70 7.64
C TYR A 42 -9.49 -5.27 8.71
N GLN A 43 -8.62 -4.43 9.24
CA GLN A 43 -7.64 -4.84 10.24
C GLN A 43 -8.10 -4.39 11.63
N ALA A 44 -8.16 -5.30 12.56
CA ALA A 44 -8.51 -5.01 13.95
C ALA A 44 -7.33 -4.38 14.71
N TRP A 45 -6.96 -3.16 14.33
CA TRP A 45 -5.75 -2.45 14.80
C TRP A 45 -5.64 -2.32 16.33
N ASN A 46 -6.77 -2.19 17.01
CA ASN A 46 -6.78 -2.00 18.46
C ASN A 46 -6.64 -3.32 19.22
N GLY A 47 -6.64 -4.44 18.50
CA GLY A 47 -6.64 -5.75 19.13
C GLY A 47 -7.94 -6.04 19.89
N VAL A 48 -7.88 -7.00 20.77
CA VAL A 48 -8.99 -7.43 21.62
C VAL A 48 -8.56 -7.29 23.09
N ASP A 49 -9.43 -6.71 23.90
CA ASP A 49 -9.20 -6.63 25.34
C ASP A 49 -9.39 -8.01 25.98
N ILE A 50 -8.28 -8.57 26.49
CA ILE A 50 -8.25 -9.90 27.11
C ILE A 50 -9.05 -9.92 28.42
N GLU A 51 -9.18 -8.81 29.11
CA GLU A 51 -9.86 -8.72 30.40
C GLU A 51 -11.38 -8.84 30.29
N ASN A 52 -11.95 -8.46 29.12
CA ASN A 52 -13.39 -8.45 28.87
C ASN A 52 -14.02 -9.79 28.48
N GLN A 53 -13.29 -10.90 28.51
CA GLN A 53 -13.76 -12.25 28.14
C GLN A 53 -14.36 -12.42 26.73
N GLU A 54 -14.59 -11.34 25.97
CA GLU A 54 -15.04 -11.36 24.58
C GLU A 54 -13.84 -11.35 23.64
N ARG A 55 -13.38 -12.54 23.28
CA ARG A 55 -12.15 -12.74 22.51
C ARG A 55 -12.21 -12.25 21.07
N THR A 56 -13.38 -11.84 20.60
CA THR A 56 -13.58 -11.36 19.24
C THR A 56 -13.95 -9.88 19.16
N PHE A 57 -14.36 -9.27 20.27
CA PHE A 57 -14.84 -7.89 20.29
C PHE A 57 -13.74 -6.89 19.91
N ASN A 58 -14.08 -5.98 18.99
CA ASN A 58 -13.19 -4.98 18.46
C ASN A 58 -13.92 -3.63 18.36
N GLU A 59 -13.35 -2.58 18.97
CA GLU A 59 -13.96 -1.25 19.04
C GLU A 59 -13.66 -0.37 17.81
N LEU A 60 -12.87 -0.86 16.86
CA LEU A 60 -12.48 -0.05 15.70
C LEU A 60 -13.71 0.37 14.88
N GLY A 61 -13.83 1.67 14.63
CA GLY A 61 -14.96 2.25 13.90
C GLY A 61 -16.26 2.34 14.72
N MET A 62 -16.21 2.07 16.03
CA MET A 62 -17.38 2.20 16.91
C MET A 62 -17.78 3.68 17.08
N TYR A 63 -19.09 3.91 17.06
CA TYR A 63 -19.71 5.19 17.38
C TYR A 63 -21.10 4.98 17.98
N PHE A 64 -21.70 6.04 18.53
CA PHE A 64 -23.07 6.02 19.02
C PHE A 64 -23.99 6.79 18.07
N ASP A 65 -25.10 6.18 17.69
CA ASP A 65 -26.13 6.86 16.92
C ASP A 65 -26.90 7.88 17.79
N LYS A 66 -27.78 8.66 17.13
CA LYS A 66 -28.60 9.69 17.83
C LYS A 66 -29.52 9.14 18.94
N ASN A 67 -29.75 7.83 18.97
CA ASN A 67 -30.54 7.16 20.00
C ASN A 67 -29.67 6.54 21.10
N GLY A 68 -28.35 6.72 21.04
CA GLY A 68 -27.37 6.15 21.98
C GLY A 68 -27.03 4.69 21.72
N ASN A 69 -27.45 4.11 20.58
CA ASN A 69 -27.09 2.73 20.24
C ASN A 69 -25.69 2.65 19.68
N THR A 70 -24.96 1.61 20.09
CA THR A 70 -23.65 1.30 19.52
C THR A 70 -23.77 0.90 18.06
N ARG A 71 -22.94 1.51 17.23
CA ARG A 71 -22.82 1.26 15.78
C ARG A 71 -21.36 1.11 15.42
N PHE A 72 -21.11 0.48 14.27
CA PHE A 72 -19.77 0.31 13.72
C PHE A 72 -19.78 0.79 12.26
N TYR A 73 -18.71 1.48 11.89
CA TYR A 73 -18.51 1.91 10.52
C TYR A 73 -18.02 0.73 9.66
N ASP A 74 -18.78 0.37 8.64
CA ASP A 74 -18.55 -0.88 7.88
C ASP A 74 -17.31 -0.82 6.97
N ASN A 75 -16.91 0.38 6.55
CA ASN A 75 -15.81 0.54 5.59
C ASN A 75 -14.51 1.03 6.26
N GLN A 76 -14.26 0.61 7.48
CA GLN A 76 -12.99 0.86 8.20
C GLN A 76 -11.88 -0.01 7.61
N THR A 77 -11.48 0.28 6.38
CA THR A 77 -10.67 -0.64 5.58
C THR A 77 -9.41 0.02 5.01
N ASP A 78 -8.38 -0.80 4.85
CA ASP A 78 -7.21 -0.50 4.03
C ASP A 78 -7.46 -1.02 2.61
N ASN A 79 -7.25 -0.19 1.62
CA ASN A 79 -7.41 -0.52 0.21
C ASN A 79 -6.12 -0.14 -0.50
N TYR A 80 -5.41 -1.11 -1.03
CA TYR A 80 -4.14 -0.87 -1.69
C TYR A 80 -4.00 -1.65 -2.98
N ASN A 81 -3.44 -1.02 -3.98
CA ASN A 81 -3.06 -1.62 -5.25
C ASN A 81 -1.57 -1.40 -5.48
N GLN A 82 -0.85 -2.45 -5.83
CA GLN A 82 0.55 -2.35 -6.20
C GLN A 82 0.85 -3.15 -7.45
N THR A 83 1.58 -2.54 -8.39
CA THR A 83 2.02 -3.16 -9.62
C THR A 83 3.51 -2.93 -9.83
N HIS A 84 4.21 -3.97 -10.22
CA HIS A 84 5.63 -3.97 -10.52
C HIS A 84 5.86 -4.32 -12.00
N TYR A 85 6.79 -3.60 -12.62
CA TYR A 85 7.30 -3.88 -13.96
C TYR A 85 8.82 -3.97 -13.87
N GLN A 86 9.39 -5.02 -14.46
CA GLN A 86 10.82 -5.24 -14.50
C GLN A 86 11.24 -5.68 -15.88
N LEU A 87 12.33 -5.12 -16.37
CA LEU A 87 12.99 -5.52 -17.61
C LEU A 87 14.44 -5.88 -17.28
N HIS A 88 14.79 -7.13 -17.45
CA HIS A 88 16.14 -7.63 -17.26
C HIS A 88 16.78 -7.88 -18.63
N TRP A 89 18.01 -7.45 -18.80
CA TRP A 89 18.82 -7.71 -19.97
C TRP A 89 20.19 -8.20 -19.53
N THR A 90 20.54 -9.38 -20.00
CA THR A 90 21.86 -9.97 -19.85
C THR A 90 22.48 -10.12 -21.23
N GLN A 91 23.73 -9.67 -21.40
CA GLN A 91 24.47 -9.76 -22.64
C GLN A 91 25.86 -10.32 -22.38
N GLU A 92 26.18 -11.46 -23.00
CA GLU A 92 27.54 -11.93 -23.09
C GLU A 92 28.27 -11.14 -24.20
N LEU A 93 29.20 -10.28 -23.78
CA LEU A 93 29.98 -9.46 -24.71
C LEU A 93 31.13 -10.28 -25.34
N ASN A 94 31.67 -11.20 -24.59
CA ASN A 94 32.61 -12.24 -25.01
C ASN A 94 32.72 -13.31 -23.91
N SER A 95 33.57 -14.35 -24.14
CA SER A 95 33.76 -15.49 -23.22
C SER A 95 34.21 -15.12 -21.79
N LYS A 96 34.63 -13.89 -21.57
CA LYS A 96 35.10 -13.39 -20.27
C LYS A 96 34.33 -12.25 -19.71
N LEU A 97 33.45 -11.61 -20.49
CA LEU A 97 32.79 -10.36 -20.12
C LEU A 97 31.28 -10.48 -20.32
N ASN A 98 30.56 -10.23 -19.25
CA ASN A 98 29.09 -10.28 -19.20
C ASN A 98 28.54 -8.97 -18.63
N LEU A 99 27.53 -8.41 -19.29
CA LEU A 99 26.78 -7.24 -18.83
C LEU A 99 25.39 -7.68 -18.38
N ASN A 100 24.98 -7.29 -17.17
CA ASN A 100 23.61 -7.41 -16.70
C ASN A 100 23.06 -6.03 -16.42
N THR A 101 21.84 -5.78 -16.90
CA THR A 101 21.12 -4.54 -16.67
C THR A 101 19.68 -4.86 -16.28
N ALA A 102 19.13 -4.11 -15.37
CA ALA A 102 17.72 -4.21 -15.05
C ALA A 102 17.11 -2.82 -14.89
N LEU A 103 15.92 -2.65 -15.44
CA LEU A 103 15.02 -1.52 -15.20
C LEU A 103 13.88 -2.01 -14.34
N HIS A 104 13.45 -1.19 -13.40
CA HIS A 104 12.27 -1.48 -12.60
C HIS A 104 11.40 -0.24 -12.42
N TYR A 105 10.11 -0.49 -12.32
CA TYR A 105 9.11 0.52 -12.00
C TYR A 105 8.02 -0.10 -11.14
N THR A 106 7.68 0.56 -10.05
CA THR A 106 6.62 0.15 -9.13
C THR A 106 5.62 1.29 -9.00
N ARG A 107 4.36 0.98 -9.12
CA ARG A 107 3.23 1.87 -8.86
C ARG A 107 2.46 1.35 -7.67
N GLY A 108 2.32 2.17 -6.63
CA GLY A 108 1.49 1.88 -5.48
C GLY A 108 0.44 2.98 -5.30
N LEU A 109 -0.82 2.61 -5.10
CA LEU A 109 -1.92 3.54 -4.88
C LEU A 109 -2.94 2.92 -3.94
N GLY A 110 -3.28 3.65 -2.89
CA GLY A 110 -4.29 3.18 -1.98
C GLY A 110 -4.62 4.16 -0.88
N TYR A 111 -5.52 3.76 -0.04
CA TYR A 111 -5.95 4.56 1.10
C TYR A 111 -6.44 3.68 2.24
N TYR A 112 -6.28 4.19 3.45
CA TYR A 112 -6.98 3.74 4.63
C TYR A 112 -8.17 4.65 4.90
N GLU A 113 -9.36 4.06 5.05
CA GLU A 113 -10.58 4.80 5.39
C GLU A 113 -10.97 4.55 6.84
N ASP A 114 -11.28 5.61 7.58
CA ASP A 114 -11.65 5.50 8.97
C ASP A 114 -12.77 6.50 9.37
N TYR A 115 -13.64 6.05 10.26
CA TYR A 115 -14.60 6.89 11.00
C TYR A 115 -13.90 7.44 12.26
N LYS A 116 -14.04 8.73 12.47
CA LYS A 116 -13.46 9.43 13.63
C LYS A 116 -14.51 10.19 14.39
N THR A 117 -14.60 9.93 15.69
CA THR A 117 -15.51 10.61 16.58
C THR A 117 -14.90 11.88 17.18
N ALA A 118 -15.73 12.89 17.42
CA ALA A 118 -15.43 14.10 18.18
C ALA A 118 -14.14 14.82 17.76
N ARG A 119 -13.89 14.93 16.45
CA ARG A 119 -12.69 15.62 15.90
C ARG A 119 -12.93 17.12 15.78
N LYS A 120 -11.89 17.91 15.99
CA LYS A 120 -11.97 19.36 15.82
C LYS A 120 -11.96 19.72 14.34
N TYR A 121 -12.88 20.58 13.90
CA TYR A 121 -12.95 21.06 12.52
C TYR A 121 -11.62 21.59 12.01
N LYS A 122 -10.92 22.39 12.81
CA LYS A 122 -9.63 22.98 12.43
C LYS A 122 -8.52 21.98 12.14
N GLU A 123 -8.58 20.76 12.67
CA GLU A 123 -7.59 19.69 12.38
C GLU A 123 -7.65 19.24 10.92
N TYR A 124 -8.76 19.53 10.25
CA TYR A 124 -9.05 19.14 8.87
C TYR A 124 -9.21 20.34 7.94
N GLY A 125 -8.89 21.55 8.40
CA GLY A 125 -9.09 22.78 7.61
C GLY A 125 -10.54 23.11 7.33
N LEU A 126 -11.47 22.63 8.15
CA LEU A 126 -12.90 22.85 8.02
C LEU A 126 -13.34 24.00 8.92
N GLU A 127 -14.32 24.78 8.43
CA GLU A 127 -14.99 25.78 9.23
C GLU A 127 -15.98 25.11 10.20
N PRO A 128 -16.06 25.58 11.47
CA PRO A 128 -17.02 25.06 12.42
C PRO A 128 -18.46 25.27 11.95
N ALA A 129 -19.32 24.27 12.11
CA ALA A 129 -20.74 24.43 11.87
C ALA A 129 -21.39 25.30 12.95
N ILE A 130 -22.39 26.08 12.57
CA ILE A 130 -23.24 26.87 13.48
C ILE A 130 -24.66 26.32 13.38
N VAL A 131 -25.18 25.87 14.52
CA VAL A 131 -26.55 25.34 14.64
C VAL A 131 -27.21 26.07 15.80
N ASP A 132 -28.36 26.71 15.55
CA ASP A 132 -29.11 27.50 16.54
C ASP A 132 -28.21 28.49 17.31
N ASP A 133 -27.38 29.25 16.57
CA ASP A 133 -26.40 30.22 17.09
C ASP A 133 -25.29 29.60 17.97
N ILE A 134 -25.21 28.28 18.04
CA ILE A 134 -24.15 27.58 18.77
C ILE A 134 -23.07 27.11 17.79
N THR A 135 -21.84 27.56 18.02
CA THR A 135 -20.68 27.10 17.25
C THR A 135 -20.25 25.70 17.70
N LEU A 136 -20.38 24.71 16.82
CA LEU A 136 -19.93 23.35 17.07
C LEU A 136 -18.42 23.24 16.86
N LYS A 137 -17.67 22.94 17.94
CA LYS A 137 -16.22 22.87 17.90
C LYS A 137 -15.65 21.53 17.45
N LYS A 138 -16.50 20.49 17.46
CA LYS A 138 -16.13 19.11 17.14
C LYS A 138 -17.24 18.47 16.31
N THR A 139 -16.87 17.48 15.50
CA THR A 139 -17.77 16.71 14.67
C THR A 139 -17.26 15.28 14.54
N ASP A 140 -18.15 14.38 14.16
CA ASP A 140 -17.77 13.07 13.64
C ASP A 140 -17.50 13.19 12.14
N LEU A 141 -16.57 12.43 11.61
CA LEU A 141 -16.23 12.47 10.19
C LEU A 141 -15.71 11.12 9.68
N VAL A 142 -15.85 10.94 8.38
CA VAL A 142 -15.18 9.88 7.61
C VAL A 142 -14.04 10.49 6.82
N ARG A 143 -12.87 9.90 6.91
CA ARG A 143 -11.69 10.35 6.15
C ARG A 143 -10.97 9.19 5.48
N GLN A 144 -10.25 9.53 4.42
CA GLN A 144 -9.27 8.65 3.79
C GLN A 144 -7.87 9.23 3.94
N LYS A 145 -6.91 8.38 4.24
CA LYS A 145 -5.48 8.67 4.19
C LYS A 145 -4.89 7.97 2.98
N TRP A 146 -4.47 8.76 2.00
CA TRP A 146 -3.98 8.27 0.72
C TRP A 146 -2.47 8.14 0.68
N LEU A 147 -2.03 7.10 -0.01
CA LEU A 147 -0.68 6.87 -0.48
C LEU A 147 -0.73 6.77 -2.00
N ASP A 148 0.08 7.58 -2.68
CA ASP A 148 0.21 7.60 -4.13
C ASP A 148 1.69 7.58 -4.49
N ASN A 149 2.23 6.37 -4.76
CA ASN A 149 3.65 6.11 -4.76
C ASN A 149 4.15 5.64 -6.13
N TYR A 150 5.30 6.17 -6.53
CA TYR A 150 6.07 5.80 -7.71
C TYR A 150 7.51 5.52 -7.30
N PHE A 151 8.02 4.36 -7.67
CA PHE A 151 9.41 3.99 -7.45
C PHE A 151 9.98 3.35 -8.70
N GLY A 152 11.05 3.90 -9.21
CA GLY A 152 11.67 3.38 -10.42
C GLY A 152 13.16 3.59 -10.46
N GLY A 153 13.83 2.80 -11.27
CA GLY A 153 15.26 2.91 -11.39
C GLY A 153 15.88 1.90 -12.33
N ALA A 154 17.20 1.93 -12.33
CA ALA A 154 18.03 1.04 -13.11
C ALA A 154 19.17 0.49 -12.26
N THR A 155 19.57 -0.73 -12.55
CA THR A 155 20.78 -1.36 -12.03
C THR A 155 21.61 -1.90 -13.19
N PHE A 156 22.92 -1.94 -13.02
CA PHE A 156 23.79 -2.64 -13.96
C PHE A 156 24.95 -3.31 -13.25
N SER A 157 25.48 -4.38 -13.84
CA SER A 157 26.75 -4.97 -13.45
C SER A 157 27.50 -5.48 -14.68
N LEU A 158 28.79 -5.17 -14.73
CA LEU A 158 29.74 -5.68 -15.69
C LEU A 158 30.65 -6.68 -14.98
N ASN A 159 30.59 -7.94 -15.40
CA ASN A 159 31.32 -9.03 -14.78
C ASN A 159 32.42 -9.51 -15.74
N TRP A 160 33.66 -9.47 -15.28
CA TRP A 160 34.80 -9.97 -16.02
C TRP A 160 35.44 -11.14 -15.29
N ASN A 161 35.60 -12.25 -16.01
CA ASN A 161 36.20 -13.50 -15.49
C ASN A 161 37.36 -13.90 -16.39
N ALA A 162 38.55 -13.98 -15.85
CA ALA A 162 39.73 -14.48 -16.57
C ALA A 162 40.62 -15.27 -15.66
N ASN A 163 40.94 -16.49 -16.04
CA ASN A 163 41.76 -17.43 -15.27
C ASN A 163 41.26 -17.57 -13.82
N ASN A 164 42.06 -17.13 -12.84
CA ASN A 164 41.74 -17.22 -11.41
C ASN A 164 41.22 -15.89 -10.82
N LEU A 165 40.86 -14.89 -11.68
CA LEU A 165 40.40 -13.59 -11.22
C LEU A 165 38.99 -13.30 -11.76
N ALA A 166 38.09 -12.91 -10.86
CA ALA A 166 36.79 -12.44 -11.16
C ALA A 166 36.65 -11.01 -10.64
N LEU A 167 36.20 -10.09 -11.51
CA LEU A 167 35.93 -8.70 -11.17
C LEU A 167 34.50 -8.35 -11.54
N THR A 168 33.83 -7.64 -10.63
CA THR A 168 32.51 -7.09 -10.89
C THR A 168 32.53 -5.58 -10.66
N PHE A 169 32.06 -4.83 -11.65
CA PHE A 169 31.79 -3.41 -11.53
C PHE A 169 30.31 -3.17 -11.76
N GLY A 170 29.64 -2.44 -10.87
CA GLY A 170 28.21 -2.22 -11.00
C GLY A 170 27.70 -1.01 -10.23
N GLY A 171 26.46 -0.69 -10.46
CA GLY A 171 25.80 0.43 -9.79
C GLY A 171 24.28 0.39 -9.94
N ALA A 172 23.64 1.30 -9.21
CA ALA A 172 22.20 1.50 -9.23
C ALA A 172 21.83 2.98 -9.10
N ALA A 173 20.76 3.39 -9.77
CA ALA A 173 20.14 4.69 -9.59
C ALA A 173 18.63 4.51 -9.48
N ASN A 174 18.05 5.04 -8.40
CA ASN A 174 16.64 4.88 -8.09
C ASN A 174 16.04 6.23 -7.72
N LYS A 175 14.76 6.42 -8.06
CA LYS A 175 13.97 7.57 -7.65
C LYS A 175 12.64 7.12 -7.07
N TYR A 176 12.32 7.65 -5.91
CA TYR A 176 11.01 7.53 -5.29
C TYR A 176 10.28 8.89 -5.36
N TYR A 177 9.00 8.83 -5.65
CA TYR A 177 8.07 9.93 -5.53
C TYR A 177 6.80 9.42 -4.87
N GLY A 178 6.30 10.12 -3.86
CA GLY A 178 5.10 9.71 -3.14
C GLY A 178 4.33 10.89 -2.59
N ASP A 179 3.05 10.94 -2.91
CA ASP A 179 2.10 11.88 -2.34
C ASP A 179 1.32 11.21 -1.21
N HIS A 180 1.34 11.85 -0.05
CA HIS A 180 0.62 11.42 1.14
C HIS A 180 -0.36 12.53 1.52
N TYR A 181 -1.65 12.25 1.41
CA TYR A 181 -2.67 13.26 1.66
C TYR A 181 -3.92 12.66 2.30
N GLY A 182 -4.73 13.53 2.93
CA GLY A 182 -6.02 13.18 3.50
C GLY A 182 -7.16 13.72 2.68
N LYS A 183 -8.26 12.99 2.66
CA LYS A 183 -9.56 13.46 2.17
C LYS A 183 -10.59 13.30 3.27
N VAL A 184 -11.40 14.31 3.50
CA VAL A 184 -12.62 14.20 4.31
C VAL A 184 -13.78 13.90 3.34
N LEU A 185 -14.43 12.77 3.56
CA LEU A 185 -15.53 12.29 2.70
C LEU A 185 -16.87 12.75 3.21
N TRP A 186 -17.02 12.78 4.51
CA TRP A 186 -18.26 13.09 5.18
C TRP A 186 -17.98 13.75 6.54
N VAL A 187 -18.87 14.66 6.92
CA VAL A 187 -18.90 15.38 8.21
C VAL A 187 -20.34 15.39 8.70
N GLN A 188 -20.54 15.14 9.99
CA GLN A 188 -21.87 15.13 10.63
C GLN A 188 -22.45 16.54 10.71
#